data_84bc804cbe9c9680b854383805a3cafe
#
_entry.id   84bc804cbe9c9680b854383805a3cafe
#
_cell.length_a   1.000
_cell.length_b   1.000
_cell.length_c   1.000
_cell.angle_alpha   90.00
_cell.angle_beta   90.00
_cell.angle_gamma   90.00
#
_symmetry.space_group_name_H-M   'P 1'
#
loop_
_entity.id
_entity.type
_entity.pdbx_description
1 polymer ?
#
loop_
_entity_poly.entity_id
_entity_poly.type
_entity_poly.pdbx_seq_one_letter_code
_entity_poly.pdbx_strand_id
1 'polypeptide(L)'
;MQDGERDVSRQYIDMVRERAGIPGYQTMNDNGIKTGIIGNYDKQFDAIQHERYVELYCEGQRYFDIRRWMICGDKDRIGCDQTRFYGMNMKGSKDKTPGEPTSYYTRTKVENRQWTDKLYLYPIHQNVIELANGRIPQNYGW
;
A
#
# COMPACT_ATOMS: atom_id res chain seq x y z
N MET A 1 -2.30 -15.17 14.76
CA MET A 1 -0.83 -15.05 14.70
C MET A 1 -0.34 -14.82 16.11
N GLN A 2 0.54 -15.69 16.62
CA GLN A 2 1.06 -15.56 18.01
C GLN A 2 2.12 -14.46 18.06
N ASP A 3 2.35 -13.87 19.23
CA ASP A 3 3.27 -12.72 19.37
C ASP A 3 4.70 -13.02 18.88
N GLY A 4 5.18 -14.26 19.04
CA GLY A 4 6.48 -14.68 18.54
C GLY A 4 6.63 -14.67 17.02
N GLU A 5 5.57 -14.94 16.25
CA GLU A 5 5.62 -14.89 14.78
C GLU A 5 5.71 -13.45 14.25
N ARG A 6 5.21 -12.49 15.01
CA ARG A 6 5.26 -11.06 14.66
C ARG A 6 6.66 -10.49 14.81
N ASP A 7 7.35 -10.89 15.87
CA ASP A 7 8.74 -10.48 16.10
C ASP A 7 9.67 -11.07 15.05
N VAL A 8 9.45 -12.31 14.63
CA VAL A 8 10.21 -12.95 13.55
C VAL A 8 10.00 -12.19 12.22
N SER A 9 8.76 -11.83 11.88
CA SER A 9 8.46 -11.07 10.66
C SER A 9 9.17 -9.70 10.65
N ARG A 10 9.20 -9.02 11.81
CA ARG A 10 9.92 -7.75 11.97
C ARG A 10 11.43 -7.94 11.78
N GLN A 11 12.02 -8.98 12.36
CA GLN A 11 13.44 -9.27 12.21
C GLN A 11 13.85 -9.42 10.74
N TYR A 12 13.05 -10.13 9.94
CA TYR A 12 13.31 -10.26 8.50
C TYR A 12 13.27 -8.91 7.78
N ILE A 13 12.35 -8.04 8.14
CA ILE A 13 12.29 -6.69 7.57
C ILE A 13 13.50 -5.86 7.97
N ASP A 14 13.92 -5.93 9.22
CA ASP A 14 15.11 -5.23 9.69
C ASP A 14 16.35 -5.69 8.91
N MET A 15 16.50 -7.00 8.64
CA MET A 15 17.56 -7.53 7.78
C MET A 15 17.52 -6.96 6.35
N VAL A 16 16.34 -6.83 5.75
CA VAL A 16 16.18 -6.25 4.41
C VAL A 16 16.60 -4.77 4.41
N ARG A 17 16.17 -4.01 5.42
CA ARG A 17 16.51 -2.60 5.56
C ARG A 17 18.01 -2.39 5.77
N GLU A 18 18.62 -3.16 6.64
CA GLU A 18 20.06 -3.11 6.91
C GLU A 18 20.88 -3.47 5.67
N ARG A 19 20.46 -4.45 4.89
CA ARG A 19 21.06 -4.75 3.59
C ARG A 19 21.02 -3.56 2.64
N ALA A 20 19.94 -2.77 2.66
CA ALA A 20 19.78 -1.56 1.87
C ALA A 20 20.53 -0.35 2.44
N GLY A 21 21.24 -0.51 3.57
CA GLY A 21 22.01 0.57 4.22
C GLY A 21 21.15 1.54 5.03
N ILE A 22 19.90 1.17 5.35
CA ILE A 22 19.00 1.96 6.19
C ILE A 22 18.76 1.25 7.53
N PRO A 23 18.60 1.98 8.63
CA PRO A 23 18.46 1.36 9.95
C PRO A 23 17.16 0.54 10.04
N GLY A 24 17.22 -0.62 10.67
CA GLY A 24 16.07 -1.44 11.00
C GLY A 24 15.11 -0.73 11.97
N TYR A 25 13.86 -1.20 12.04
CA TYR A 25 12.86 -0.62 12.93
C TYR A 25 13.22 -0.76 14.41
N GLN A 26 13.88 -1.85 14.80
CA GLN A 26 14.41 -1.99 16.16
C GLN A 26 15.42 -0.91 16.47
N THR A 27 16.42 -0.73 15.61
CA THR A 27 17.46 0.31 15.76
C THR A 27 16.85 1.72 15.80
N MET A 28 15.86 2.00 14.96
CA MET A 28 15.15 3.29 14.96
C MET A 28 14.38 3.53 16.26
N ASN A 29 13.75 2.49 16.80
CA ASN A 29 13.05 2.57 18.08
C ASN A 29 14.02 2.83 19.24
N ASP A 30 15.12 2.10 19.29
CA ASP A 30 16.11 2.20 20.37
C ASP A 30 16.82 3.57 20.37
N ASN A 31 17.00 4.15 19.18
CA ASN A 31 17.54 5.49 19.01
C ASN A 31 16.50 6.62 19.12
N GLY A 32 15.24 6.32 19.41
CA GLY A 32 14.16 7.30 19.53
C GLY A 32 13.75 8.01 18.24
N ILE A 33 14.24 7.54 17.07
CA ILE A 33 13.97 8.16 15.75
C ILE A 33 12.53 7.85 15.32
N LYS A 34 12.09 6.60 15.52
CA LYS A 34 10.72 6.16 15.19
C LYS A 34 10.23 5.17 16.25
N THR A 35 9.60 5.73 17.24
CA THR A 35 9.06 4.97 18.38
C THR A 35 7.62 4.50 18.16
N GLY A 36 7.21 3.48 18.92
CA GLY A 36 5.83 3.00 18.96
C GLY A 36 5.43 2.06 17.82
N ILE A 37 6.37 1.60 16.97
CA ILE A 37 6.15 0.48 16.05
C ILE A 37 6.34 -0.83 16.80
N ILE A 38 7.46 -0.94 17.52
CA ILE A 38 7.79 -2.13 18.30
C ILE A 38 6.77 -2.31 19.43
N GLY A 39 6.25 -3.53 19.58
CA GLY A 39 5.22 -3.85 20.55
C GLY A 39 3.79 -3.42 20.18
N ASN A 40 3.61 -2.77 19.02
CA ASN A 40 2.28 -2.43 18.51
C ASN A 40 2.01 -3.20 17.21
N TYR A 41 1.07 -4.15 17.27
CA TYR A 41 0.78 -5.04 16.15
C TYR A 41 0.36 -4.31 14.88
N ASP A 42 -0.56 -3.38 14.99
CA ASP A 42 -1.12 -2.68 13.82
C ASP A 42 -0.05 -1.85 13.13
N LYS A 43 0.77 -1.15 13.90
CA LYS A 43 1.88 -0.37 13.36
C LYS A 43 3.00 -1.23 12.79
N GLN A 44 3.28 -2.39 13.39
CA GLN A 44 4.22 -3.35 12.81
C GLN A 44 3.70 -3.91 11.50
N PHE A 45 2.42 -4.24 11.43
CA PHE A 45 1.80 -4.72 10.21
C PHE A 45 1.79 -3.64 9.11
N ASP A 46 1.53 -2.40 9.46
CA ASP A 46 1.64 -1.26 8.53
C ASP A 46 3.07 -1.06 8.01
N ALA A 47 4.05 -1.21 8.89
CA ALA A 47 5.45 -1.15 8.52
C ALA A 47 5.83 -2.28 7.55
N ILE A 48 5.38 -3.50 7.80
CA ILE A 48 5.57 -4.65 6.91
C ILE A 48 4.95 -4.39 5.53
N GLN A 49 3.72 -3.89 5.49
CA GLN A 49 3.04 -3.56 4.24
C GLN A 49 3.79 -2.47 3.46
N HIS A 50 4.31 -1.48 4.17
CA HIS A 50 5.08 -0.40 3.56
C HIS A 50 6.39 -0.89 2.96
N GLU A 51 7.18 -1.65 3.72
CA GLU A 51 8.45 -2.21 3.23
C GLU A 51 8.21 -3.13 2.02
N ARG A 52 7.22 -4.00 2.10
CA ARG A 52 6.86 -4.85 0.97
C ARG A 52 6.46 -4.06 -0.27
N TYR A 53 5.76 -2.94 -0.09
CA TYR A 53 5.40 -2.05 -1.19
C TYR A 53 6.62 -1.40 -1.85
N VAL A 54 7.61 -0.99 -1.05
CA VAL A 54 8.84 -0.36 -1.54
C VAL A 54 9.76 -1.38 -2.20
N GLU A 55 10.02 -2.50 -1.55
CA GLU A 55 10.95 -3.54 -2.02
C GLU A 55 10.49 -4.23 -3.30
N LEU A 56 9.18 -4.50 -3.40
CA LEU A 56 8.59 -5.18 -4.57
C LEU A 56 7.98 -4.19 -5.58
N TYR A 57 8.50 -2.96 -5.60
CA TYR A 57 8.07 -1.94 -6.55
C TYR A 57 8.32 -2.42 -7.99
N CYS A 58 7.32 -2.25 -8.86
CA CYS A 58 7.32 -2.72 -10.26
C CYS A 58 7.28 -4.24 -10.48
N GLU A 59 7.16 -5.07 -9.43
CA GLU A 59 7.03 -6.53 -9.56
C GLU A 59 5.58 -7.02 -9.69
N GLY A 60 4.60 -6.11 -9.74
CA GLY A 60 3.19 -6.43 -9.84
C GLY A 60 2.55 -6.97 -8.54
N GLN A 61 3.32 -7.14 -7.48
CA GLN A 61 2.87 -7.74 -6.21
C GLN A 61 1.81 -6.89 -5.51
N ARG A 62 1.88 -5.56 -5.63
CA ARG A 62 0.95 -4.64 -4.96
C ARG A 62 -0.51 -4.93 -5.26
N TYR A 63 -0.82 -5.31 -6.50
CA TYR A 63 -2.18 -5.65 -6.91
C TYR A 63 -2.79 -6.79 -6.07
N PHE A 64 -2.01 -7.83 -5.81
CA PHE A 64 -2.44 -8.98 -5.01
C PHE A 64 -2.44 -8.65 -3.52
N ASP A 65 -1.45 -7.93 -3.04
CA ASP A 65 -1.30 -7.56 -1.64
C ASP A 65 -2.46 -6.72 -1.12
N ILE A 66 -2.86 -5.66 -1.85
CA ILE A 66 -3.97 -4.79 -1.43
C ILE A 66 -5.32 -5.52 -1.40
N ARG A 67 -5.50 -6.53 -2.25
CA ARG A 67 -6.69 -7.38 -2.24
C ARG A 67 -6.65 -8.39 -1.11
N ARG A 68 -5.53 -9.07 -0.92
CA ARG A 68 -5.35 -10.04 0.16
C ARG A 68 -5.53 -9.41 1.53
N TRP A 69 -5.07 -8.19 1.70
CA TRP A 69 -5.20 -7.44 2.95
C TRP A 69 -6.52 -6.69 3.08
N MET A 70 -7.36 -6.69 2.06
CA MET A 70 -8.67 -6.01 2.02
C MET A 70 -8.56 -4.51 2.31
N ILE A 71 -7.52 -3.85 1.80
CA ILE A 71 -7.22 -2.44 2.07
C ILE A 71 -7.47 -1.52 0.87
N CYS A 72 -8.05 -2.03 -0.22
CA CYS A 72 -8.24 -1.23 -1.43
C CYS A 72 -9.17 -0.03 -1.24
N GLY A 73 -10.15 -0.12 -0.35
CA GLY A 73 -11.07 0.97 -0.01
C GLY A 73 -10.57 1.91 1.09
N ASP A 74 -9.41 1.62 1.66
CA ASP A 74 -8.87 2.41 2.77
C ASP A 74 -8.25 3.72 2.26
N LYS A 75 -8.84 4.84 2.66
CA LYS A 75 -8.41 6.19 2.26
C LYS A 75 -7.04 6.59 2.82
N ASP A 76 -6.56 5.90 3.83
CA ASP A 76 -5.29 6.20 4.49
C ASP A 76 -4.12 5.36 3.97
N ARG A 77 -4.37 4.42 3.05
CA ARG A 77 -3.37 3.52 2.49
C ARG A 77 -2.93 3.94 1.09
N ILE A 78 -1.61 3.91 0.86
CA ILE A 78 -1.01 4.31 -0.42
C ILE A 78 -1.45 3.36 -1.54
N GLY A 79 -1.93 3.94 -2.65
CA GLY A 79 -2.29 3.23 -3.87
C GLY A 79 -3.71 2.68 -3.90
N CYS A 80 -4.49 2.84 -2.84
CA CYS A 80 -5.86 2.32 -2.73
C CYS A 80 -6.93 3.40 -2.80
N ASP A 81 -6.58 4.65 -2.59
CA ASP A 81 -7.50 5.74 -2.30
C ASP A 81 -7.69 6.71 -3.47
N GLN A 82 -8.90 7.28 -3.53
CA GLN A 82 -9.28 8.36 -4.44
C GLN A 82 -8.45 9.65 -4.25
N THR A 83 -7.90 9.87 -3.05
CA THR A 83 -7.29 11.15 -2.68
C THR A 83 -5.77 11.14 -2.71
N ARG A 84 -5.12 9.98 -2.78
CA ARG A 84 -3.67 9.85 -2.60
C ARG A 84 -2.86 9.48 -3.84
N PHE A 85 -3.47 9.52 -5.03
CA PHE A 85 -2.73 9.29 -6.25
C PHE A 85 -2.11 10.60 -6.75
N TYR A 86 -0.86 10.80 -6.38
CA TYR A 86 -0.13 12.03 -6.70
C TYR A 86 1.01 11.77 -7.68
N GLY A 87 1.30 12.76 -8.49
CA GLY A 87 2.47 12.83 -9.32
C GLY A 87 3.21 14.15 -9.10
N MET A 88 4.28 14.34 -9.85
CA MET A 88 5.02 15.59 -9.87
C MET A 88 4.62 16.40 -11.09
N ASN A 89 4.35 17.70 -10.89
CA ASN A 89 4.07 18.62 -11.98
C ASN A 89 5.35 18.94 -12.75
N MET A 90 5.52 18.29 -13.90
CA MET A 90 6.66 18.52 -14.80
C MET A 90 6.43 19.67 -15.79
N LYS A 91 5.20 20.18 -15.88
CA LYS A 91 4.79 21.24 -16.81
C LYS A 91 4.69 22.61 -16.15
N GLY A 92 4.90 22.68 -14.83
CA GLY A 92 4.86 23.95 -14.11
C GLY A 92 6.04 24.87 -14.44
N SER A 93 5.89 26.17 -14.14
CA SER A 93 6.97 27.14 -14.31
C SER A 93 8.15 26.81 -13.39
N LYS A 94 9.35 26.85 -13.95
CA LYS A 94 10.62 26.75 -13.23
C LYS A 94 11.06 28.10 -12.65
N ASP A 95 10.46 29.19 -13.14
CA ASP A 95 10.80 30.53 -12.72
C ASP A 95 10.29 30.77 -11.30
N LYS A 96 11.18 31.18 -10.45
CA LYS A 96 10.86 31.48 -9.07
C LYS A 96 10.56 32.99 -8.96
N THR A 97 9.31 33.33 -8.93
CA THR A 97 8.89 34.69 -8.56
C THR A 97 9.20 34.90 -7.07
N PRO A 98 9.88 35.99 -6.68
CA PRO A 98 10.15 36.27 -5.28
C PRO A 98 8.86 36.22 -4.44
N GLY A 99 8.81 35.35 -3.44
CA GLY A 99 7.65 35.14 -2.57
C GLY A 99 6.65 34.07 -3.01
N GLU A 100 6.75 33.55 -4.24
CA GLU A 100 5.89 32.48 -4.72
C GLU A 100 6.66 31.15 -4.87
N PRO A 101 6.07 30.02 -4.44
CA PRO A 101 6.67 28.71 -4.70
C PRO A 101 6.63 28.40 -6.21
N THR A 102 7.68 27.82 -6.74
CA THR A 102 7.67 27.33 -8.13
C THR A 102 6.59 26.26 -8.30
N SER A 103 5.82 26.31 -9.37
CA SER A 103 4.85 25.26 -9.69
C SER A 103 5.48 24.02 -10.32
N TYR A 104 6.74 24.13 -10.75
CA TYR A 104 7.52 22.99 -11.26
C TYR A 104 7.93 22.05 -10.12
N TYR A 105 7.79 20.75 -10.37
CA TYR A 105 8.16 19.69 -9.44
C TYR A 105 7.35 19.69 -8.12
N THR A 106 6.18 20.30 -8.16
CA THR A 106 5.24 20.27 -7.03
C THR A 106 4.38 19.03 -7.07
N ARG A 107 4.05 18.52 -5.90
CA ARG A 107 3.15 17.37 -5.76
C ARG A 107 1.74 17.76 -6.17
N THR A 108 1.22 17.16 -7.21
CA THR A 108 -0.13 17.39 -7.72
C THR A 108 -0.94 16.10 -7.77
N LYS A 109 -2.24 16.22 -7.56
CA LYS A 109 -3.15 15.09 -7.68
C LYS A 109 -3.29 14.71 -9.15
N VAL A 110 -3.03 13.45 -9.50
CA VAL A 110 -3.05 12.95 -10.88
C VAL A 110 -4.41 12.34 -11.19
N GLU A 111 -4.95 11.53 -10.29
CA GLU A 111 -6.13 10.73 -10.58
C GLU A 111 -7.01 10.55 -9.33
N ASN A 112 -8.31 10.46 -9.56
CA ASN A 112 -9.30 10.01 -8.57
C ASN A 112 -9.66 8.57 -8.87
N ARG A 113 -9.14 7.64 -8.09
CA ARG A 113 -9.55 6.25 -8.19
C ARG A 113 -10.86 6.02 -7.48
N GLN A 114 -11.70 5.20 -8.06
CA GLN A 114 -12.94 4.76 -7.44
C GLN A 114 -12.80 3.28 -7.07
N TRP A 115 -13.14 2.97 -5.83
CA TRP A 115 -13.16 1.60 -5.36
C TRP A 115 -14.57 1.20 -4.94
N THR A 116 -14.95 -0.02 -5.27
CA THR A 116 -16.15 -0.69 -4.75
C THR A 116 -15.76 -2.09 -4.31
N ASP A 117 -16.33 -2.56 -3.21
CA ASP A 117 -15.92 -3.83 -2.58
C ASP A 117 -16.11 -5.06 -3.48
N LYS A 118 -17.02 -5.00 -4.43
CA LYS A 118 -17.16 -6.06 -5.44
C LYS A 118 -15.87 -6.33 -6.23
N LEU A 119 -14.98 -5.32 -6.35
CA LEU A 119 -13.73 -5.42 -7.10
C LEU A 119 -12.65 -6.25 -6.38
N TYR A 120 -12.88 -6.69 -5.14
CA TYR A 120 -12.01 -7.67 -4.50
C TYR A 120 -12.05 -9.02 -5.20
N LEU A 121 -13.20 -9.39 -5.77
CA LEU A 121 -13.41 -10.63 -6.50
C LEU A 121 -13.73 -10.32 -7.97
N TYR A 122 -13.29 -11.20 -8.85
CA TYR A 122 -13.70 -11.12 -10.25
C TYR A 122 -15.11 -11.72 -10.44
N PRO A 123 -15.88 -11.22 -11.41
CA PRO A 123 -17.14 -11.88 -11.77
C PRO A 123 -16.86 -13.29 -12.31
N ILE A 124 -17.70 -14.24 -11.93
CA ILE A 124 -17.69 -15.57 -12.52
C ILE A 124 -18.38 -15.47 -13.90
N HIS A 125 -17.74 -16.05 -14.91
CA HIS A 125 -18.30 -16.02 -16.26
C HIS A 125 -19.66 -16.69 -16.31
N GLN A 126 -20.62 -16.08 -17.01
CA GLN A 126 -22.01 -16.53 -17.04
C GLN A 126 -22.16 -18.00 -17.46
N ASN A 127 -21.38 -18.44 -18.46
CA ASN A 127 -21.41 -19.85 -18.92
C ASN A 127 -21.05 -20.84 -17.80
N VAL A 128 -20.17 -20.46 -16.86
CA VAL A 128 -19.79 -21.33 -15.73
C VAL A 128 -20.96 -21.47 -14.77
N ILE A 129 -21.69 -20.38 -14.52
CA ILE A 129 -22.87 -20.38 -13.67
C ILE A 129 -23.99 -21.26 -14.30
N GLU A 130 -24.21 -21.14 -15.60
CA GLU A 130 -25.19 -21.91 -16.35
C GLU A 130 -24.86 -23.41 -16.36
N LEU A 131 -23.60 -23.76 -16.63
CA LEU A 131 -23.13 -25.15 -16.59
C LEU A 131 -23.24 -25.76 -15.18
N ALA A 132 -23.10 -24.96 -14.16
CA ALA A 132 -23.27 -25.41 -12.77
C ALA A 132 -24.73 -25.55 -12.34
N ASN A 133 -25.71 -25.29 -13.22
CA ASN A 133 -27.15 -25.37 -12.92
C ASN A 133 -27.53 -24.60 -11.63
N GLY A 134 -27.00 -23.40 -11.44
CA GLY A 134 -27.29 -22.56 -10.28
C GLY A 134 -26.60 -22.98 -8.95
N ARG A 135 -25.74 -24.00 -8.99
CA ARG A 135 -24.98 -24.43 -7.79
C ARG A 135 -23.87 -23.47 -7.40
N ILE A 136 -23.40 -22.66 -8.34
CA ILE A 136 -22.39 -21.63 -8.11
C ILE A 136 -23.07 -20.27 -8.27
N PRO A 137 -23.29 -19.54 -7.18
CA PRO A 137 -23.80 -18.17 -7.25
C PRO A 137 -22.73 -17.22 -7.79
N GLN A 138 -23.15 -16.09 -8.37
CA GLN A 138 -22.24 -15.02 -8.73
C GLN A 138 -21.57 -14.42 -7.50
N ASN A 139 -20.35 -13.92 -7.65
CA ASN A 139 -19.66 -13.21 -6.61
C ASN A 139 -20.40 -11.93 -6.20
N TYR A 140 -20.22 -11.55 -4.93
CA TYR A 140 -20.92 -10.40 -4.34
C TYR A 140 -20.80 -9.13 -5.19
N GLY A 141 -21.95 -8.51 -5.47
CA GLY A 141 -22.03 -7.24 -6.18
C GLY A 141 -21.89 -7.30 -7.71
N TRP A 142 -21.81 -8.51 -8.28
CA TRP A 142 -21.78 -8.74 -9.73
C TRP A 142 -23.09 -9.30 -10.26
#